data_d3a98982ec352b51fd51effc50f2bc0e
#
_entry.id   d3a98982ec352b51fd51effc50f2bc0e
#
_cell.length_a   1.000
_cell.length_b   1.000
_cell.length_c   1.000
_cell.angle_alpha   90.00
_cell.angle_beta   90.00
_cell.angle_gamma   90.00
#
_symmetry.space_group_name_H-M   'P 1'
#
loop_
_entity.id
_entity.type
_entity.pdbx_description
1 polymer ?
#
loop_
_entity_poly.entity_id
_entity_poly.type
_entity_poly.pdbx_seq_one_letter_code
_entity_poly.pdbx_strand_id
1 'polypeptide(L)'
;MNKNIENFIESLLFASGRPLRLSEIRSILENEGIKADLAEIKVGLNNLEERYAESSLELSEVASGFRLQIKKDFTHLLSSLWTENNRLSKSLMETISIIAYKQPVTRGEIEEIRGVQVSTNIIRNLLERDWIKISGYKETPGRPALLVTTKTFLNDLNIKKISDLPALPEKEEISSKEITGTTAVSYTHLRAHETKKH
;
A
#
# COMPACT_ATOMS: atom_id res chain seq x y z
N MET A 1 35.66 2.68 10.81
CA MET A 1 34.68 2.20 9.82
C MET A 1 34.82 3.01 8.53
N ASN A 2 34.79 2.37 7.38
CA ASN A 2 35.21 2.97 6.13
C ASN A 2 34.06 3.87 5.61
N LYS A 3 34.19 5.20 5.76
CA LYS A 3 33.23 6.20 5.22
C LYS A 3 32.88 5.95 3.74
N ASN A 4 33.74 5.24 3.03
CA ASN A 4 33.52 4.85 1.65
C ASN A 4 32.39 3.82 1.49
N ILE A 5 32.25 2.84 2.40
CA ILE A 5 31.18 1.81 2.30
C ILE A 5 29.80 2.45 2.45
N GLU A 6 29.63 3.36 3.39
CA GLU A 6 28.37 4.09 3.61
C GLU A 6 27.97 4.87 2.36
N ASN A 7 28.90 5.61 1.77
CA ASN A 7 28.67 6.40 0.57
C ASN A 7 28.34 5.51 -0.64
N PHE A 8 28.95 4.34 -0.75
CA PHE A 8 28.61 3.37 -1.80
C PHE A 8 27.21 2.81 -1.59
N ILE A 9 26.85 2.40 -0.37
CA ILE A 9 25.50 1.92 -0.07
C ILE A 9 24.45 3.00 -0.37
N GLU A 10 24.69 4.24 0.06
CA GLU A 10 23.84 5.39 -0.24
C GLU A 10 23.62 5.58 -1.72
N SER A 11 24.72 5.57 -2.50
CA SER A 11 24.68 5.71 -3.96
C SER A 11 23.90 4.58 -4.62
N LEU A 12 24.09 3.34 -4.17
CA LEU A 12 23.35 2.17 -4.68
C LEU A 12 21.85 2.29 -4.40
N LEU A 13 21.47 2.65 -3.19
CA LEU A 13 20.06 2.80 -2.80
C LEU A 13 19.38 3.93 -3.57
N PHE A 14 20.10 5.04 -3.78
CA PHE A 14 19.59 6.18 -4.55
C PHE A 14 19.44 5.85 -6.04
N ALA A 15 20.45 5.23 -6.65
CA ALA A 15 20.48 4.94 -8.07
C ALA A 15 19.58 3.77 -8.48
N SER A 16 19.31 2.83 -7.59
CA SER A 16 18.56 1.61 -7.91
C SER A 16 17.08 1.87 -8.27
N GLY A 17 16.48 2.93 -7.74
CA GLY A 17 15.05 3.21 -7.91
C GLY A 17 14.10 2.15 -7.33
N ARG A 18 14.63 1.14 -6.64
CA ARG A 18 13.91 0.01 -6.04
C ARG A 18 14.56 -0.43 -4.74
N PRO A 19 13.85 -1.16 -3.88
CA PRO A 19 14.47 -1.73 -2.69
C PRO A 19 15.57 -2.75 -3.03
N LEU A 20 16.69 -2.72 -2.30
CA LEU A 20 17.80 -3.66 -2.42
C LEU A 20 17.92 -4.51 -1.14
N ARG A 21 18.11 -5.83 -1.33
CA ARG A 21 18.39 -6.75 -0.22
C ARG A 21 19.83 -6.61 0.25
N LEU A 22 20.09 -6.93 1.51
CA LEU A 22 21.46 -6.97 2.05
C LEU A 22 22.41 -7.84 1.22
N SER A 23 21.94 -9.02 0.77
CA SER A 23 22.72 -9.92 -0.07
C SER A 23 23.03 -9.32 -1.45
N GLU A 24 22.13 -8.53 -1.99
CA GLU A 24 22.28 -7.86 -3.27
C GLU A 24 23.28 -6.69 -3.15
N ILE A 25 23.14 -5.88 -2.10
CA ILE A 25 24.12 -4.82 -1.78
C ILE A 25 25.51 -5.41 -1.65
N ARG A 26 25.65 -6.50 -0.88
CA ARG A 26 26.93 -7.20 -0.72
C ARG A 26 27.49 -7.66 -2.05
N SER A 27 26.69 -8.33 -2.88
CA SER A 27 27.14 -8.83 -4.19
C SER A 27 27.62 -7.72 -5.11
N ILE A 28 26.94 -6.57 -5.12
CA ILE A 28 27.35 -5.41 -5.91
C ILE A 28 28.68 -4.85 -5.41
N LEU A 29 28.85 -4.70 -4.09
CA LEU A 29 30.10 -4.21 -3.50
C LEU A 29 31.27 -5.17 -3.79
N GLU A 30 31.06 -6.49 -3.68
CA GLU A 30 32.06 -7.50 -4.02
C GLU A 30 32.50 -7.44 -5.49
N ASN A 31 31.56 -7.22 -6.41
CA ASN A 31 31.86 -7.07 -7.85
C ASN A 31 32.74 -5.83 -8.14
N GLU A 32 32.59 -4.78 -7.32
CA GLU A 32 33.43 -3.57 -7.41
C GLU A 32 34.74 -3.70 -6.60
N GLY A 33 35.05 -4.92 -6.12
CA GLY A 33 36.28 -5.17 -5.34
C GLY A 33 36.24 -4.69 -3.89
N ILE A 34 35.07 -4.27 -3.39
CA ILE A 34 34.88 -3.80 -2.04
C ILE A 34 34.43 -4.98 -1.19
N LYS A 35 35.32 -5.46 -0.33
CA LYS A 35 34.99 -6.53 0.62
C LYS A 35 34.24 -5.94 1.82
N ALA A 36 32.96 -6.32 1.95
CA ALA A 36 32.16 -5.97 3.11
C ALA A 36 31.33 -7.20 3.52
N ASP A 37 31.32 -7.48 4.81
CA ASP A 37 30.43 -8.50 5.33
C ASP A 37 29.01 -7.95 5.60
N LEU A 38 28.06 -8.84 5.90
CA LEU A 38 26.68 -8.43 6.16
C LEU A 38 26.53 -7.58 7.43
N ALA A 39 27.44 -7.74 8.41
CA ALA A 39 27.42 -6.95 9.63
C ALA A 39 27.89 -5.52 9.34
N GLU A 40 28.95 -5.36 8.57
CA GLU A 40 29.45 -4.04 8.14
C GLU A 40 28.40 -3.29 7.29
N ILE A 41 27.72 -3.99 6.38
CA ILE A 41 26.63 -3.39 5.58
C ILE A 41 25.48 -2.93 6.49
N LYS A 42 25.07 -3.73 7.48
CA LYS A 42 24.04 -3.33 8.43
C LYS A 42 24.44 -2.10 9.25
N VAL A 43 25.67 -2.06 9.72
CA VAL A 43 26.19 -0.89 10.46
C VAL A 43 26.19 0.35 9.53
N GLY A 44 26.58 0.19 8.26
CA GLY A 44 26.50 1.27 7.27
C GLY A 44 25.07 1.78 7.05
N LEU A 45 24.07 0.87 6.98
CA LEU A 45 22.66 1.23 6.87
C LEU A 45 22.15 1.97 8.11
N ASN A 46 22.51 1.52 9.32
CA ASN A 46 22.14 2.22 10.56
C ASN A 46 22.74 3.63 10.62
N ASN A 47 23.99 3.79 10.21
CA ASN A 47 24.62 5.12 10.16
C ASN A 47 23.94 6.03 9.12
N LEU A 48 23.47 5.46 8.00
CA LEU A 48 22.69 6.21 7.02
C LEU A 48 21.32 6.62 7.59
N GLU A 49 20.65 5.75 8.34
CA GLU A 49 19.39 6.06 9.02
C GLU A 49 19.56 7.24 10.00
N GLU A 50 20.62 7.20 10.83
CA GLU A 50 20.96 8.31 11.74
C GLU A 50 21.29 9.60 10.97
N ARG A 51 22.06 9.51 9.87
CA ARG A 51 22.40 10.66 9.02
C ARG A 51 21.17 11.34 8.44
N TYR A 52 20.16 10.56 8.06
CA TYR A 52 18.92 11.06 7.50
C TYR A 52 17.86 11.44 8.54
N ALA A 53 18.12 11.30 9.84
CA ALA A 53 17.17 11.61 10.90
C ALA A 53 16.62 13.05 10.80
N GLU A 54 17.51 14.03 10.54
CA GLU A 54 17.14 15.46 10.39
C GLU A 54 16.93 15.90 8.92
N SER A 55 16.91 14.94 7.98
CA SER A 55 16.75 15.20 6.54
C SER A 55 15.29 15.07 6.10
N SER A 56 14.98 15.51 4.87
CA SER A 56 13.71 15.22 4.18
C SER A 56 13.62 13.80 3.64
N LEU A 57 14.75 13.09 3.61
CA LEU A 57 14.84 11.68 3.21
C LEU A 57 14.83 10.77 4.42
N GLU A 58 14.44 9.52 4.21
CA GLU A 58 14.55 8.46 5.19
C GLU A 58 15.02 7.16 4.53
N LEU A 59 15.77 6.36 5.28
CA LEU A 59 16.05 4.98 4.92
C LEU A 59 14.89 4.11 5.43
N SER A 60 14.25 3.37 4.53
CA SER A 60 13.14 2.50 4.89
C SER A 60 13.43 1.05 4.52
N GLU A 61 13.15 0.13 5.46
CA GLU A 61 13.18 -1.30 5.22
C GLU A 61 11.78 -1.80 4.89
N VAL A 62 11.60 -2.37 3.71
CA VAL A 62 10.34 -2.89 3.19
C VAL A 62 10.46 -4.39 2.86
N ALA A 63 9.39 -5.02 2.37
CA ALA A 63 9.35 -6.46 2.09
C ALA A 63 10.45 -6.97 1.14
N SER A 64 10.97 -6.12 0.25
CA SER A 64 12.02 -6.48 -0.71
C SER A 64 13.43 -6.01 -0.30
N GLY A 65 13.59 -5.30 0.80
CA GLY A 65 14.89 -4.80 1.28
C GLY A 65 14.86 -3.34 1.68
N PHE A 66 15.96 -2.63 1.50
CA PHE A 66 16.16 -1.25 1.91
C PHE A 66 16.03 -0.30 0.72
N ARG A 67 15.45 0.88 0.94
CA ARG A 67 15.38 1.97 -0.03
C ARG A 67 15.46 3.33 0.65
N LEU A 68 15.92 4.33 -0.10
CA LEU A 68 15.81 5.73 0.28
C LEU A 68 14.48 6.26 -0.27
N GLN A 69 13.77 7.00 0.55
CA GLN A 69 12.51 7.65 0.16
C GLN A 69 12.35 9.00 0.85
N ILE A 70 11.39 9.78 0.40
CA ILE A 70 11.02 11.05 1.01
C ILE A 70 10.13 10.77 2.21
N LYS A 71 10.38 11.42 3.35
CA LYS A 71 9.55 11.32 4.54
C LYS A 71 8.11 11.76 4.24
N LYS A 72 7.14 11.11 4.90
CA LYS A 72 5.70 11.37 4.70
C LYS A 72 5.33 12.84 4.89
N ASP A 73 5.99 13.52 5.82
CA ASP A 73 5.73 14.92 6.14
C ASP A 73 5.96 15.86 4.95
N PHE A 74 6.83 15.50 4.03
CA PHE A 74 7.12 16.29 2.82
C PHE A 74 6.32 15.86 1.59
N THR A 75 5.58 14.74 1.65
CA THR A 75 4.87 14.19 0.49
C THR A 75 3.83 15.14 -0.09
N HIS A 76 3.15 15.93 0.79
CA HIS A 76 2.14 16.89 0.37
C HIS A 76 2.71 18.01 -0.52
N LEU A 77 3.98 18.41 -0.31
CA LEU A 77 4.65 19.43 -1.12
C LEU A 77 4.91 18.96 -2.55
N LEU A 78 4.99 17.64 -2.74
CA LEU A 78 5.31 17.02 -4.01
C LEU A 78 4.07 16.65 -4.83
N SER A 79 2.88 16.84 -4.26
CA SER A 79 1.61 16.48 -4.91
C SER A 79 1.42 17.16 -6.27
N SER A 80 1.98 18.36 -6.46
CA SER A 80 1.95 19.09 -7.73
C SER A 80 2.84 18.49 -8.82
N LEU A 81 3.84 17.67 -8.44
CA LEU A 81 4.72 16.97 -9.39
C LEU A 81 4.07 15.69 -9.94
N TRP A 82 3.06 15.18 -9.25
CA TRP A 82 2.34 13.99 -9.67
C TRP A 82 1.05 14.39 -10.38
N THR A 83 0.96 14.06 -11.67
CA THR A 83 -0.27 14.28 -12.45
C THR A 83 -1.44 13.50 -11.82
N GLU A 84 -2.64 14.09 -11.87
CA GLU A 84 -3.88 13.52 -11.28
C GLU A 84 -4.24 12.09 -11.71
N ASN A 85 -3.65 11.61 -12.81
CA ASN A 85 -3.93 10.29 -13.39
C ASN A 85 -3.51 9.09 -12.51
N ASN A 86 -2.87 9.32 -11.36
CA ASN A 86 -2.44 8.25 -10.45
C ASN A 86 -3.37 8.01 -9.25
N ARG A 87 -4.53 8.70 -9.19
CA ARG A 87 -5.49 8.45 -8.11
C ARG A 87 -6.13 7.07 -8.27
N LEU A 88 -5.93 6.24 -7.26
CA LEU A 88 -6.55 4.93 -7.21
C LEU A 88 -8.05 5.07 -6.95
N SER A 89 -8.88 4.36 -7.73
CA SER A 89 -10.32 4.40 -7.51
C SER A 89 -10.70 3.74 -6.17
N LYS A 90 -11.77 4.24 -5.53
CA LYS A 90 -12.29 3.66 -4.29
C LYS A 90 -12.55 2.15 -4.44
N SER A 91 -13.15 1.74 -5.57
CA SER A 91 -13.45 0.34 -5.85
C SER A 91 -12.19 -0.54 -5.95
N LEU A 92 -11.09 -0.02 -6.51
CA LEU A 92 -9.80 -0.71 -6.56
C LEU A 92 -9.21 -0.86 -5.15
N MET A 93 -9.27 0.21 -4.33
CA MET A 93 -8.77 0.19 -2.96
C MET A 93 -9.56 -0.77 -2.06
N GLU A 94 -10.88 -0.82 -2.18
CA GLU A 94 -11.72 -1.80 -1.48
C GLU A 94 -11.34 -3.24 -1.87
N THR A 95 -11.16 -3.50 -3.17
CA THR A 95 -10.81 -4.83 -3.67
C THR A 95 -9.45 -5.29 -3.18
N ILE A 96 -8.41 -4.45 -3.28
CA ILE A 96 -7.07 -4.82 -2.81
C ILE A 96 -7.02 -5.00 -1.29
N SER A 97 -7.79 -4.20 -0.53
CA SER A 97 -7.90 -4.35 0.92
C SER A 97 -8.48 -5.71 1.28
N ILE A 98 -9.57 -6.15 0.64
CA ILE A 98 -10.15 -7.48 0.89
C ILE A 98 -9.12 -8.57 0.58
N ILE A 99 -8.42 -8.48 -0.56
CA ILE A 99 -7.38 -9.46 -0.89
C ILE A 99 -6.30 -9.46 0.19
N ALA A 100 -5.82 -8.32 0.63
CA ALA A 100 -4.75 -8.22 1.62
C ALA A 100 -5.11 -8.87 2.97
N TYR A 101 -6.34 -8.71 3.44
CA TYR A 101 -6.77 -9.26 4.73
C TYR A 101 -7.33 -10.70 4.67
N LYS A 102 -7.80 -11.15 3.50
CA LYS A 102 -8.49 -12.44 3.35
C LYS A 102 -7.75 -13.47 2.50
N GLN A 103 -6.60 -13.10 1.96
CA GLN A 103 -5.81 -13.99 1.09
C GLN A 103 -5.45 -15.35 1.74
N PRO A 104 -5.44 -16.44 0.95
CA PRO A 104 -5.80 -16.52 -0.45
C PRO A 104 -7.31 -16.45 -0.67
N VAL A 105 -7.78 -15.67 -1.64
CA VAL A 105 -9.21 -15.39 -1.86
C VAL A 105 -9.55 -15.42 -3.36
N THR A 106 -10.73 -15.90 -3.72
CA THR A 106 -11.23 -15.91 -5.09
C THR A 106 -12.00 -14.62 -5.41
N ARG A 107 -12.18 -14.32 -6.72
CA ARG A 107 -13.00 -13.19 -7.16
C ARG A 107 -14.44 -13.26 -6.62
N GLY A 108 -15.06 -14.46 -6.63
CA GLY A 108 -16.42 -14.64 -6.12
C GLY A 108 -16.55 -14.31 -4.63
N GLU A 109 -15.58 -14.75 -3.82
CA GLU A 109 -15.54 -14.42 -2.38
C GLU A 109 -15.33 -12.91 -2.14
N ILE A 110 -14.56 -12.22 -3.00
CA ILE A 110 -14.41 -10.77 -2.92
C ILE A 110 -15.76 -10.09 -3.25
N GLU A 111 -16.47 -10.56 -4.28
CA GLU A 111 -17.78 -10.05 -4.68
C GLU A 111 -18.83 -10.26 -3.58
N GLU A 112 -18.79 -11.41 -2.90
CA GLU A 112 -19.64 -11.70 -1.74
C GLU A 112 -19.40 -10.74 -0.58
N ILE A 113 -18.13 -10.47 -0.23
CA ILE A 113 -17.76 -9.53 0.84
C ILE A 113 -18.17 -8.09 0.47
N ARG A 114 -17.99 -7.69 -0.79
CA ARG A 114 -18.31 -6.34 -1.25
C ARG A 114 -19.80 -6.11 -1.46
N GLY A 115 -20.59 -7.16 -1.66
CA GLY A 115 -21.99 -7.08 -2.06
C GLY A 115 -22.20 -6.59 -3.51
N VAL A 116 -21.14 -6.41 -4.29
CA VAL A 116 -21.17 -5.94 -5.68
C VAL A 116 -20.13 -6.65 -6.53
N GLN A 117 -20.38 -6.78 -7.82
CA GLN A 117 -19.43 -7.41 -8.74
C GLN A 117 -18.12 -6.64 -8.83
N VAL A 118 -17.03 -7.37 -9.00
CA VAL A 118 -15.69 -6.83 -9.26
C VAL A 118 -15.44 -6.79 -10.75
N SER A 119 -15.27 -5.61 -11.31
CA SER A 119 -14.98 -5.47 -12.74
C SER A 119 -13.66 -6.17 -13.09
N THR A 120 -13.61 -6.79 -14.27
CA THR A 120 -12.39 -7.42 -14.80
C THR A 120 -11.23 -6.43 -14.89
N ASN A 121 -11.50 -5.15 -15.15
CA ASN A 121 -10.50 -4.10 -15.21
C ASN A 121 -9.81 -3.87 -13.84
N ILE A 122 -10.53 -4.01 -12.72
CA ILE A 122 -9.93 -3.87 -11.39
C ILE A 122 -8.90 -4.96 -11.17
N ILE A 123 -9.27 -6.23 -11.40
CA ILE A 123 -8.34 -7.35 -11.24
C ILE A 123 -7.15 -7.22 -12.19
N ARG A 124 -7.39 -6.86 -13.46
CA ARG A 124 -6.31 -6.62 -14.43
C ARG A 124 -5.37 -5.52 -13.96
N ASN A 125 -5.88 -4.38 -13.52
CA ASN A 125 -5.09 -3.26 -13.03
C ASN A 125 -4.23 -3.64 -11.82
N LEU A 126 -4.77 -4.45 -10.89
CA LEU A 126 -4.01 -4.95 -9.74
C LEU A 126 -2.90 -5.93 -10.16
N LEU A 127 -3.13 -6.76 -11.18
CA LEU A 127 -2.11 -7.66 -11.76
C LEU A 127 -1.03 -6.86 -12.52
N GLU A 128 -1.42 -5.88 -13.34
CA GLU A 128 -0.50 -5.02 -14.09
C GLU A 128 0.40 -4.17 -13.19
N ARG A 129 -0.10 -3.76 -12.02
CA ARG A 129 0.69 -3.11 -10.97
C ARG A 129 1.59 -4.07 -10.18
N ASP A 130 1.51 -5.36 -10.46
CA ASP A 130 2.15 -6.40 -9.65
C ASP A 130 1.78 -6.31 -8.16
N TRP A 131 0.56 -5.88 -7.84
CA TRP A 131 0.08 -5.82 -6.45
C TRP A 131 -0.52 -7.15 -6.00
N ILE A 132 -1.08 -7.92 -6.94
CA ILE A 132 -1.60 -9.25 -6.70
C ILE A 132 -1.02 -10.25 -7.70
N LYS A 133 -1.10 -11.52 -7.33
CA LYS A 133 -0.78 -12.65 -8.20
C LYS A 133 -1.73 -13.81 -7.95
N ILE A 134 -1.80 -14.72 -8.90
CA ILE A 134 -2.49 -16.01 -8.74
C ILE A 134 -1.55 -16.96 -8.03
N SER A 135 -1.96 -17.47 -6.86
CA SER A 135 -1.20 -18.46 -6.07
C SER A 135 -1.60 -19.91 -6.37
N GLY A 136 -2.74 -20.11 -7.00
CA GLY A 136 -3.30 -21.40 -7.32
C GLY A 136 -4.76 -21.29 -7.73
N TYR A 137 -5.47 -22.42 -7.70
CA TYR A 137 -6.89 -22.51 -8.03
C TYR A 137 -7.63 -23.26 -6.93
N LYS A 138 -8.87 -22.84 -6.63
CA LYS A 138 -9.71 -23.52 -5.65
C LYS A 138 -10.27 -24.82 -6.26
N GLU A 139 -10.32 -25.89 -5.50
CA GLU A 139 -10.87 -27.19 -5.93
C GLU A 139 -12.41 -27.23 -5.81
N THR A 140 -13.05 -26.34 -6.53
CA THR A 140 -14.52 -26.21 -6.62
C THR A 140 -14.94 -26.11 -8.08
N PRO A 141 -16.21 -26.40 -8.44
CA PRO A 141 -16.69 -26.22 -9.80
C PRO A 141 -16.31 -24.84 -10.37
N GLY A 142 -15.80 -24.82 -11.60
CA GLY A 142 -15.26 -23.61 -12.23
C GLY A 142 -13.80 -23.29 -11.89
N ARG A 143 -13.17 -23.98 -10.92
CA ARG A 143 -11.76 -23.83 -10.50
C ARG A 143 -11.30 -22.38 -10.46
N PRO A 144 -11.93 -21.51 -9.64
CA PRO A 144 -11.59 -20.10 -9.63
C PRO A 144 -10.17 -19.86 -9.12
N ALA A 145 -9.48 -18.86 -9.69
CA ALA A 145 -8.14 -18.46 -9.29
C ALA A 145 -8.11 -17.91 -7.87
N LEU A 146 -7.11 -18.31 -7.10
CA LEU A 146 -6.80 -17.80 -5.77
C LEU A 146 -5.83 -16.63 -5.89
N LEU A 147 -6.25 -15.47 -5.39
CA LEU A 147 -5.51 -14.21 -5.41
C LEU A 147 -4.80 -13.98 -4.09
N VAL A 148 -3.55 -13.53 -4.18
CA VAL A 148 -2.73 -13.12 -3.03
C VAL A 148 -1.97 -11.85 -3.37
N THR A 149 -1.59 -11.08 -2.35
CA THR A 149 -0.74 -9.90 -2.53
C THR A 149 0.72 -10.28 -2.82
N THR A 150 1.47 -9.36 -3.39
CA THR A 150 2.88 -9.51 -3.72
C THR A 150 3.77 -8.69 -2.79
N LYS A 151 5.09 -8.83 -2.95
CA LYS A 151 6.04 -7.95 -2.26
C LYS A 151 6.00 -6.52 -2.77
N THR A 152 5.67 -6.31 -4.05
CA THR A 152 5.50 -4.98 -4.64
C THR A 152 4.40 -4.20 -3.92
N PHE A 153 3.26 -4.85 -3.65
CA PHE A 153 2.19 -4.25 -2.83
C PHE A 153 2.68 -3.83 -1.44
N LEU A 154 3.42 -4.69 -0.75
CA LEU A 154 3.96 -4.38 0.58
C LEU A 154 4.99 -3.24 0.51
N ASN A 155 5.84 -3.23 -0.52
CA ASN A 155 6.79 -2.13 -0.74
C ASN A 155 6.08 -0.80 -0.93
N ASP A 156 5.00 -0.76 -1.73
CA ASP A 156 4.24 0.47 -2.00
C ASP A 156 3.51 0.99 -0.76
N LEU A 157 3.11 0.08 0.14
CA LEU A 157 2.57 0.43 1.45
C LEU A 157 3.65 0.76 2.51
N ASN A 158 4.93 0.64 2.16
CA ASN A 158 6.06 0.84 3.08
C ASN A 158 6.02 -0.08 4.32
N ILE A 159 5.66 -1.36 4.14
CA ILE A 159 5.62 -2.37 5.19
C ILE A 159 6.49 -3.59 4.82
N LYS A 160 6.96 -4.32 5.86
CA LYS A 160 7.83 -5.49 5.69
C LYS A 160 7.05 -6.77 5.41
N LYS A 161 5.91 -6.94 6.04
CA LYS A 161 5.09 -8.15 5.97
C LYS A 161 3.60 -7.81 6.09
N ILE A 162 2.76 -8.73 5.65
CA ILE A 162 1.30 -8.54 5.64
C ILE A 162 0.72 -8.33 7.05
N SER A 163 1.36 -8.92 8.09
CA SER A 163 0.94 -8.73 9.48
C SER A 163 1.17 -7.31 10.02
N ASP A 164 1.90 -6.47 9.29
CA ASP A 164 2.13 -5.07 9.65
C ASP A 164 0.97 -4.15 9.20
N LEU A 165 -0.03 -4.73 8.50
CA LEU A 165 -1.27 -4.01 8.20
C LEU A 165 -2.01 -3.65 9.50
N PRO A 166 -2.67 -2.47 9.56
CA PRO A 166 -3.50 -2.09 10.69
C PRO A 166 -4.57 -3.14 10.98
N ALA A 167 -4.85 -3.41 12.25
CA ALA A 167 -5.98 -4.27 12.61
C ALA A 167 -7.28 -3.68 12.05
N LEU A 168 -8.16 -4.54 11.52
CA LEU A 168 -9.51 -4.09 11.16
C LEU A 168 -10.23 -3.63 12.43
N PRO A 169 -10.94 -2.48 12.39
CA PRO A 169 -11.74 -2.07 13.51
C PRO A 169 -12.75 -3.19 13.83
N GLU A 170 -12.83 -3.60 15.09
CA GLU A 170 -13.89 -4.48 15.55
C GLU A 170 -15.22 -3.84 15.17
N LYS A 171 -16.14 -4.62 14.61
CA LYS A 171 -17.52 -4.15 14.45
C LYS A 171 -18.03 -3.89 15.87
N GLU A 172 -18.13 -2.62 16.25
CA GLU A 172 -19.00 -2.27 17.36
C GLU A 172 -20.36 -2.84 16.98
N GLU A 173 -20.81 -3.85 17.73
CA GLU A 173 -22.19 -4.28 17.66
C GLU A 173 -23.00 -3.04 18.01
N ILE A 174 -23.57 -2.39 16.99
CA ILE A 174 -24.55 -1.34 17.18
C ILE A 174 -25.68 -2.05 17.90
N SER A 175 -25.62 -1.98 19.24
CA SER A 175 -26.68 -2.45 20.11
C SER A 175 -27.93 -1.72 19.65
N SER A 176 -28.91 -2.51 19.17
CA SER A 176 -30.22 -2.07 18.67
C SER A 176 -31.11 -1.49 19.79
N LYS A 177 -30.54 -0.74 20.73
CA LYS A 177 -31.18 -0.20 21.90
C LYS A 177 -31.43 1.32 21.92
N GLU A 178 -31.09 2.05 20.87
CA GLU A 178 -31.37 3.52 20.84
C GLU A 178 -32.08 3.99 19.58
N ILE A 179 -33.08 3.26 19.09
CA ILE A 179 -34.07 3.81 18.17
C ILE A 179 -35.45 3.81 18.83
N THR A 180 -35.55 4.47 19.98
CA THR A 180 -36.82 4.93 20.55
C THR A 180 -36.65 6.34 21.07
N GLY A 181 -36.41 7.26 20.16
CA GLY A 181 -36.48 8.69 20.39
C GLY A 181 -37.25 9.33 19.23
N THR A 182 -38.59 9.20 19.34
CA THR A 182 -39.53 9.91 18.49
C THR A 182 -39.26 11.41 18.53
N THR A 183 -38.77 11.99 17.45
CA THR A 183 -38.98 13.41 17.15
C THR A 183 -39.51 13.50 15.75
N ALA A 184 -40.80 13.60 15.63
CA ALA A 184 -41.52 13.91 14.41
C ALA A 184 -41.09 15.30 13.92
N VAL A 185 -40.31 15.37 12.86
CA VAL A 185 -40.03 16.62 12.15
C VAL A 185 -41.14 16.82 11.13
N SER A 186 -42.04 17.77 11.47
CA SER A 186 -43.12 18.24 10.60
C SER A 186 -42.52 18.92 9.37
N TYR A 187 -42.70 18.35 8.19
CA TYR A 187 -42.46 19.01 6.92
C TYR A 187 -43.62 19.92 6.61
N THR A 188 -43.49 21.23 6.84
CA THR A 188 -44.41 22.25 6.31
C THR A 188 -44.13 22.45 4.84
N HIS A 189 -45.13 22.18 4.02
CA HIS A 189 -45.18 22.46 2.59
C HIS A 189 -45.05 23.97 2.33
N LEU A 190 -43.97 24.37 1.64
CA LEU A 190 -43.92 25.66 0.96
C LEU A 190 -44.57 25.55 -0.41
N ARG A 191 -45.75 26.14 -0.53
CA ARG A 191 -46.48 26.29 -1.80
C ARG A 191 -45.68 27.22 -2.74
N ALA A 192 -45.50 26.76 -3.97
CA ALA A 192 -45.04 27.59 -5.07
C ALA A 192 -46.10 28.65 -5.41
N HIS A 193 -45.67 29.92 -5.45
CA HIS A 193 -46.46 31.00 -6.03
C HIS A 193 -46.25 31.02 -7.56
N GLU A 194 -47.34 30.75 -8.27
CA GLU A 194 -47.49 31.10 -9.69
C GLU A 194 -47.44 32.61 -9.88
N THR A 195 -46.51 33.11 -10.68
CA THR A 195 -46.60 34.45 -11.24
C THR A 195 -47.26 34.41 -12.62
N LYS A 196 -48.48 34.92 -12.66
CA LYS A 196 -49.19 35.23 -13.92
C LYS A 196 -48.52 36.42 -14.61
N LYS A 197 -48.47 36.26 -15.96
CA LYS A 197 -48.10 37.32 -16.92
C LYS A 197 -49.08 38.50 -16.89
N HIS A 198 -48.54 39.66 -17.08
CA HIS A 198 -49.09 40.69 -18.01
C HIS A 198 -47.91 41.33 -18.74
#